data_e4ee83154f2d41dd37c08063689a39ef
#
_entry.id   e4ee83154f2d41dd37c08063689a39ef
#
_cell.length_a   1.000
_cell.length_b   1.000
_cell.length_c   1.000
_cell.angle_alpha   90.00
_cell.angle_beta   90.00
_cell.angle_gamma   90.00
#
_symmetry.space_group_name_H-M   'P 1'
#
loop_
_entity.id
_entity.type
_entity.pdbx_description
1 polymer ?
#
loop_
_entity_poly.entity_id
_entity_poly.type
_entity_poly.pdbx_seq_one_letter_code
_entity_poly.pdbx_strand_id
1 'polypeptide(L)'
;MNRFKAGFGLLAVMALAGCTSEKGKTPADSSASAQTNDHGGLTGAGATFPYPIYSRWFSDYAAKTGVKINYQSIGSGGGIRQLSEGTVDFGASDAPMNDTELAGAKGGPILHFPTVMGAVVVTYNIPGLAAPLRLTPAILADIFAGRVTKWNASAITSLNPGVQLPASDILVVHRTDGSGTTFIFTSYLAATNPAWKAGPGAGKEVAWPVGLGGKGNEGVAGQVKQTPGAIGYIELAYANQNKLPYAAIQNASGAFVVPSIASVTAAAASIADTLSASSDYRISVANAAGKDAYPISSMTWLLVYKNQRDPVKGKELVDFLRWSYETGYETAASLDYAPLPEKLRQRLIARLGMISLGSA
;
A
#
# COMPACT_ATOMS: atom_id res chain seq x y z
N MET A 1 57.91 -33.33 6.44
CA MET A 1 58.33 -34.78 6.54
C MET A 1 57.06 -35.59 6.37
N ASN A 2 57.14 -36.52 5.38
CA ASN A 2 56.27 -37.66 5.09
C ASN A 2 54.80 -37.36 4.72
N ARG A 3 54.37 -37.41 3.46
CA ARG A 3 54.36 -38.43 2.38
C ARG A 3 53.70 -39.76 2.76
N PHE A 4 52.54 -40.08 2.04
CA PHE A 4 52.29 -41.33 1.31
C PHE A 4 50.84 -41.25 0.80
N LYS A 5 50.51 -41.14 -0.55
CA LYS A 5 50.47 -42.08 -1.67
C LYS A 5 49.52 -43.27 -1.46
N ALA A 6 48.43 -43.30 -2.21
CA ALA A 6 48.19 -43.93 -3.52
C ALA A 6 47.48 -45.29 -3.45
N GLY A 7 46.60 -45.56 -4.39
CA GLY A 7 46.18 -46.92 -4.85
C GLY A 7 44.77 -46.91 -5.46
N PHE A 8 44.60 -46.72 -6.73
CA PHE A 8 44.31 -47.59 -7.89
C PHE A 8 43.36 -48.77 -7.63
N GLY A 9 42.33 -48.93 -8.45
CA GLY A 9 41.55 -50.15 -8.62
C GLY A 9 40.37 -50.00 -9.62
N LEU A 10 40.68 -50.22 -10.87
CA LEU A 10 39.80 -50.37 -12.05
C LEU A 10 39.16 -51.76 -12.03
N LEU A 11 37.93 -51.96 -12.44
CA LEU A 11 37.50 -53.00 -13.39
C LEU A 11 36.03 -52.87 -13.81
N ALA A 12 35.82 -52.82 -15.10
CA ALA A 12 34.53 -52.92 -15.81
C ALA A 12 34.16 -54.39 -16.04
N VAL A 13 32.87 -54.67 -16.07
CA VAL A 13 32.34 -55.83 -16.84
C VAL A 13 30.97 -55.41 -17.44
N MET A 14 30.93 -55.49 -18.77
CA MET A 14 29.70 -55.51 -19.58
C MET A 14 29.06 -56.89 -19.54
N ALA A 15 27.74 -56.96 -19.59
CA ALA A 15 27.00 -58.08 -20.12
C ALA A 15 25.73 -57.61 -20.83
N LEU A 16 25.67 -57.81 -22.11
CA LEU A 16 24.50 -57.74 -23.01
C LEU A 16 23.71 -59.06 -22.94
N ALA A 17 22.41 -58.96 -22.90
CA ALA A 17 21.42 -59.88 -23.52
C ALA A 17 20.05 -59.29 -23.27
N GLY A 18 19.07 -59.08 -24.13
CA GLY A 18 18.71 -59.76 -25.33
C GLY A 18 17.18 -59.61 -25.42
N CYS A 19 16.65 -59.16 -26.53
CA CYS A 19 15.22 -58.88 -26.84
C CYS A 19 14.27 -60.02 -26.53
N THR A 20 13.02 -59.66 -26.13
CA THR A 20 11.83 -60.23 -26.78
C THR A 20 10.64 -59.26 -26.65
N SER A 21 9.98 -59.05 -27.78
CA SER A 21 8.79 -58.23 -28.01
C SER A 21 7.55 -59.00 -27.58
N GLU A 22 6.68 -58.34 -26.78
CA GLU A 22 5.27 -58.74 -26.69
C GLU A 22 4.33 -57.55 -26.70
N LYS A 23 3.45 -57.48 -27.69
CA LYS A 23 2.39 -56.48 -27.85
C LYS A 23 1.28 -56.73 -26.83
N GLY A 24 1.19 -55.89 -25.78
CA GLY A 24 0.06 -55.76 -24.94
C GLY A 24 -0.68 -54.46 -25.23
N LYS A 25 -1.86 -54.50 -25.74
CA LYS A 25 -2.81 -53.35 -25.83
C LYS A 25 -3.20 -52.92 -24.45
N THR A 26 -2.83 -51.70 -24.06
CA THR A 26 -3.39 -51.02 -22.87
C THR A 26 -4.40 -49.98 -23.32
N PRO A 27 -5.51 -49.78 -22.61
CA PRO A 27 -6.54 -48.81 -22.98
C PRO A 27 -5.99 -47.41 -22.83
N ALA A 28 -6.32 -46.51 -23.74
CA ALA A 28 -6.03 -45.11 -23.67
C ALA A 28 -6.79 -44.50 -22.45
N ASP A 29 -6.02 -44.27 -21.39
CA ASP A 29 -6.45 -43.42 -20.28
C ASP A 29 -6.29 -41.97 -20.74
N SER A 30 -7.39 -41.39 -21.21
CA SER A 30 -7.46 -39.98 -21.56
C SER A 30 -7.50 -39.14 -20.29
N SER A 31 -6.40 -39.08 -19.55
CA SER A 31 -6.15 -37.98 -18.61
C SER A 31 -5.87 -36.74 -19.48
N ALA A 32 -6.94 -35.97 -19.73
CA ALA A 32 -6.79 -34.61 -20.17
C ALA A 32 -5.97 -33.87 -19.10
N SER A 33 -4.66 -33.84 -19.29
CA SER A 33 -3.81 -32.87 -18.59
C SER A 33 -4.34 -31.50 -18.99
N ALA A 34 -5.05 -30.84 -18.05
CA ALA A 34 -5.30 -29.43 -18.14
C ALA A 34 -3.92 -28.78 -18.31
N GLN A 35 -3.60 -28.37 -19.52
CA GLN A 35 -2.49 -27.48 -19.77
C GLN A 35 -2.82 -26.21 -18.99
N THR A 36 -2.26 -26.08 -17.80
CA THR A 36 -2.13 -24.79 -17.14
C THR A 36 -1.21 -23.99 -18.06
N ASN A 37 -1.81 -23.16 -18.89
CA ASN A 37 -1.07 -22.13 -19.61
C ASN A 37 -0.47 -21.20 -18.55
N ASP A 38 0.75 -21.52 -18.11
CA ASP A 38 1.50 -20.64 -17.21
C ASP A 38 2.01 -19.46 -18.07
N HIS A 39 1.14 -18.49 -18.28
CA HIS A 39 1.48 -17.23 -18.94
C HIS A 39 2.30 -16.29 -18.02
N GLY A 40 2.94 -16.84 -16.97
CA GLY A 40 3.80 -16.09 -16.05
C GLY A 40 3.06 -15.22 -15.05
N GLY A 41 1.71 -15.22 -15.04
CA GLY A 41 0.89 -14.45 -14.12
C GLY A 41 1.01 -12.93 -14.32
N LEU A 42 0.37 -12.18 -13.40
CA LEU A 42 0.41 -10.72 -13.40
C LEU A 42 1.59 -10.19 -12.58
N THR A 43 2.16 -9.08 -13.05
CA THR A 43 3.19 -8.34 -12.32
C THR A 43 2.68 -6.95 -11.96
N GLY A 44 2.90 -6.54 -10.71
CA GLY A 44 2.55 -5.22 -10.21
C GLY A 44 3.64 -4.62 -9.35
N ALA A 45 3.61 -3.31 -9.20
CA ALA A 45 4.51 -2.61 -8.31
C ALA A 45 3.89 -1.34 -7.74
N GLY A 46 4.31 -0.92 -6.56
CA GLY A 46 3.91 0.38 -6.06
C GLY A 46 3.76 0.50 -4.55
N ALA A 47 2.68 1.12 -4.14
CA ALA A 47 2.40 1.53 -2.78
C ALA A 47 2.61 0.44 -1.73
N THR A 48 3.25 0.80 -0.62
CA THR A 48 3.37 -0.07 0.56
C THR A 48 2.13 0.02 1.45
N PHE A 49 1.38 1.11 1.36
CA PHE A 49 0.16 1.34 2.14
C PHE A 49 -0.85 0.17 2.03
N PRO A 50 -1.26 -0.31 0.83
CA PRO A 50 -2.21 -1.41 0.72
C PRO A 50 -1.57 -2.80 0.76
N TYR A 51 -0.25 -2.92 0.94
CA TYR A 51 0.45 -4.19 0.78
C TYR A 51 -0.10 -5.32 1.69
N PRO A 52 -0.46 -5.09 2.97
CA PRO A 52 -1.06 -6.13 3.81
C PRO A 52 -2.33 -6.75 3.18
N ILE A 53 -3.26 -5.92 2.69
CA ILE A 53 -4.48 -6.43 2.07
C ILE A 53 -4.22 -6.95 0.65
N TYR A 54 -3.35 -6.33 -0.14
CA TYR A 54 -3.02 -6.82 -1.48
C TYR A 54 -2.35 -8.19 -1.42
N SER A 55 -1.41 -8.40 -0.51
CA SER A 55 -0.78 -9.71 -0.29
C SER A 55 -1.83 -10.80 0.04
N ARG A 56 -2.81 -10.47 0.87
CA ARG A 56 -3.92 -11.36 1.19
C ARG A 56 -4.79 -11.63 -0.05
N TRP A 57 -5.19 -10.59 -0.77
CA TRP A 57 -6.01 -10.73 -1.98
C TRP A 57 -5.31 -11.55 -3.07
N PHE A 58 -4.02 -11.33 -3.31
CA PHE A 58 -3.27 -12.08 -4.31
C PHE A 58 -3.19 -13.57 -3.95
N SER A 59 -3.00 -13.89 -2.66
CA SER A 59 -3.01 -15.27 -2.18
C SER A 59 -4.39 -15.92 -2.33
N ASP A 60 -5.46 -15.25 -1.88
CA ASP A 60 -6.83 -15.78 -1.93
C ASP A 60 -7.30 -15.94 -3.40
N TYR A 61 -6.96 -14.97 -4.26
CA TYR A 61 -7.28 -15.03 -5.68
C TYR A 61 -6.54 -16.14 -6.41
N ALA A 62 -5.25 -16.31 -6.13
CA ALA A 62 -4.45 -17.41 -6.68
C ALA A 62 -4.98 -18.78 -6.24
N ALA A 63 -5.37 -18.93 -4.97
CA ALA A 63 -5.98 -20.16 -4.47
C ALA A 63 -7.31 -20.50 -5.16
N LYS A 64 -8.09 -19.46 -5.55
CA LYS A 64 -9.38 -19.62 -6.22
C LYS A 64 -9.26 -19.87 -7.73
N THR A 65 -8.31 -19.24 -8.40
CA THR A 65 -8.27 -19.15 -9.87
C THR A 65 -7.02 -19.77 -10.50
N GLY A 66 -5.97 -20.00 -9.73
CA GLY A 66 -4.65 -20.39 -10.22
C GLY A 66 -3.80 -19.21 -10.74
N VAL A 67 -4.38 -18.01 -10.93
CA VAL A 67 -3.66 -16.83 -11.42
C VAL A 67 -2.74 -16.28 -10.34
N LYS A 68 -1.44 -16.27 -10.60
CA LYS A 68 -0.42 -15.72 -9.69
C LYS A 68 -0.25 -14.23 -9.95
N ILE A 69 -0.15 -13.45 -8.88
CA ILE A 69 0.11 -12.01 -8.95
C ILE A 69 1.38 -11.71 -8.14
N ASN A 70 2.43 -11.28 -8.84
CA ASN A 70 3.70 -10.88 -8.22
C ASN A 70 3.70 -9.37 -8.03
N TYR A 71 3.83 -8.91 -6.79
CA TYR A 71 3.77 -7.49 -6.45
C TYR A 71 5.03 -7.03 -5.72
N GLN A 72 5.61 -5.95 -6.22
CA GLN A 72 6.76 -5.28 -5.62
C GLN A 72 6.30 -4.07 -4.80
N SER A 73 6.35 -4.19 -3.48
CA SER A 73 6.02 -3.12 -2.53
C SER A 73 7.21 -2.15 -2.41
N ILE A 74 7.28 -1.15 -3.31
CA ILE A 74 8.43 -0.25 -3.48
C ILE A 74 8.09 1.24 -3.36
N GLY A 75 6.87 1.55 -2.94
CA GLY A 75 6.33 2.91 -2.85
C GLY A 75 5.62 3.37 -4.12
N SER A 76 4.69 4.31 -3.96
CA SER A 76 3.83 4.82 -5.04
C SER A 76 4.62 5.40 -6.21
N GLY A 77 5.69 6.16 -5.95
CA GLY A 77 6.54 6.72 -6.99
C GLY A 77 7.24 5.64 -7.83
N GLY A 78 7.67 4.55 -7.19
CA GLY A 78 8.23 3.38 -7.86
C GLY A 78 7.21 2.69 -8.77
N GLY A 79 5.98 2.50 -8.27
CA GLY A 79 4.88 1.90 -9.03
C GLY A 79 4.46 2.72 -10.25
N ILE A 80 4.27 4.03 -10.05
CA ILE A 80 3.96 4.96 -11.15
C ILE A 80 5.05 4.91 -12.22
N ARG A 81 6.33 4.93 -11.84
CA ARG A 81 7.45 4.87 -12.78
C ARG A 81 7.47 3.56 -13.56
N GLN A 82 7.40 2.40 -12.88
CA GLN A 82 7.42 1.11 -13.54
C GLN A 82 6.22 0.91 -14.49
N LEU A 83 5.03 1.34 -14.07
CA LEU A 83 3.86 1.32 -14.95
C LEU A 83 4.08 2.23 -16.17
N SER A 84 4.51 3.48 -15.97
CA SER A 84 4.74 4.44 -17.05
C SER A 84 5.76 3.94 -18.06
N GLU A 85 6.76 3.17 -17.62
CA GLU A 85 7.76 2.53 -18.47
C GLU A 85 7.28 1.23 -19.12
N GLY A 86 6.11 0.70 -18.69
CA GLY A 86 5.53 -0.54 -19.21
C GLY A 86 6.27 -1.81 -18.76
N THR A 87 6.94 -1.77 -17.60
CA THR A 87 7.69 -2.92 -17.03
C THR A 87 6.83 -3.78 -16.09
N VAL A 88 5.62 -3.33 -15.75
CA VAL A 88 4.63 -4.08 -14.97
C VAL A 88 3.25 -3.99 -15.64
N ASP A 89 2.38 -4.95 -15.32
CA ASP A 89 1.02 -5.01 -15.86
C ASP A 89 0.09 -3.99 -15.18
N PHE A 90 0.35 -3.67 -13.90
CA PHE A 90 -0.37 -2.63 -13.15
C PHE A 90 0.54 -1.91 -12.15
N GLY A 91 0.20 -0.66 -11.84
CA GLY A 91 0.80 0.10 -10.75
C GLY A 91 -0.12 0.18 -9.54
N ALA A 92 0.42 0.52 -8.37
CA ALA A 92 -0.37 0.87 -7.19
C ALA A 92 0.15 2.17 -6.55
N SER A 93 -0.78 3.03 -6.15
CA SER A 93 -0.44 4.34 -5.57
C SER A 93 -1.52 4.82 -4.61
N ASP A 94 -1.10 5.45 -3.51
CA ASP A 94 -1.98 6.18 -2.58
C ASP A 94 -1.99 7.69 -2.85
N ALA A 95 -1.31 8.09 -3.92
CA ALA A 95 -1.40 9.41 -4.53
C ALA A 95 -1.85 9.21 -5.98
N PRO A 96 -2.97 9.81 -6.42
CA PRO A 96 -3.35 9.72 -7.82
C PRO A 96 -2.25 10.31 -8.71
N MET A 97 -2.08 9.76 -9.92
CA MET A 97 -1.16 10.34 -10.89
C MET A 97 -1.61 11.74 -11.25
N ASN A 98 -0.68 12.68 -11.28
CA ASN A 98 -0.93 14.02 -11.80
C ASN A 98 -0.89 14.03 -13.34
N ASP A 99 -1.28 15.15 -13.93
CA ASP A 99 -1.41 15.23 -15.39
C ASP A 99 -0.05 15.07 -16.11
N THR A 100 1.05 15.50 -15.50
CA THR A 100 2.40 15.31 -16.05
C THR A 100 2.78 13.82 -16.03
N GLU A 101 2.50 13.10 -14.95
CA GLU A 101 2.75 11.67 -14.85
C GLU A 101 1.88 10.87 -15.85
N LEU A 102 0.62 11.27 -16.02
CA LEU A 102 -0.27 10.67 -17.01
C LEU A 102 0.21 10.89 -18.44
N ALA A 103 0.64 12.12 -18.76
CA ALA A 103 1.18 12.46 -20.08
C ALA A 103 2.49 11.72 -20.40
N GLY A 104 3.27 11.38 -19.37
CA GLY A 104 4.53 10.62 -19.49
C GLY A 104 4.36 9.10 -19.63
N ALA A 105 3.15 8.57 -19.55
CA ALA A 105 2.90 7.14 -19.59
C ALA A 105 3.02 6.57 -21.01
N LYS A 106 4.02 5.71 -21.24
CA LYS A 106 4.38 5.20 -22.57
C LYS A 106 3.36 4.22 -23.16
N GLY A 107 2.54 3.59 -22.31
CA GLY A 107 1.52 2.60 -22.71
C GLY A 107 0.16 3.21 -23.10
N GLY A 108 0.00 4.54 -23.07
CA GLY A 108 -1.23 5.24 -23.35
C GLY A 108 -2.01 5.64 -22.09
N PRO A 109 -3.31 5.96 -22.21
CA PRO A 109 -4.13 6.42 -21.09
C PRO A 109 -4.18 5.42 -19.93
N ILE A 110 -4.04 5.94 -18.70
CA ILE A 110 -4.15 5.17 -17.46
C ILE A 110 -5.49 5.50 -16.77
N LEU A 111 -6.14 4.49 -16.23
CA LEU A 111 -7.33 4.55 -15.41
C LEU A 111 -6.97 4.31 -13.95
N HIS A 112 -7.60 5.09 -13.06
CA HIS A 112 -7.48 4.91 -11.62
C HIS A 112 -8.63 4.05 -11.11
N PHE A 113 -8.31 2.96 -10.40
CA PHE A 113 -9.26 2.08 -9.76
C PHE A 113 -9.05 2.09 -8.24
N PRO A 114 -9.84 2.88 -7.47
CA PRO A 114 -9.82 2.80 -6.01
C PRO A 114 -10.09 1.36 -5.56
N THR A 115 -9.37 0.89 -4.56
CA THR A 115 -9.53 -0.50 -4.07
C THR A 115 -10.02 -0.59 -2.64
N VAL A 116 -9.36 0.10 -1.72
CA VAL A 116 -9.75 0.20 -0.31
C VAL A 116 -9.45 1.61 0.21
N MET A 117 -9.92 1.89 1.41
CA MET A 117 -9.56 3.09 2.15
C MET A 117 -8.80 2.72 3.42
N GLY A 118 -7.89 3.59 3.84
CA GLY A 118 -7.13 3.43 5.06
C GLY A 118 -6.79 4.76 5.72
N ALA A 119 -6.16 4.67 6.88
CA ALA A 119 -5.69 5.81 7.66
C ALA A 119 -4.17 5.88 7.67
N VAL A 120 -3.62 7.08 7.49
CA VAL A 120 -2.25 7.36 7.90
C VAL A 120 -2.28 7.77 9.37
N VAL A 121 -1.65 6.96 10.21
CA VAL A 121 -1.60 7.19 11.65
C VAL A 121 -0.27 7.82 12.06
N VAL A 122 -0.32 8.72 13.02
CA VAL A 122 0.87 9.30 13.65
C VAL A 122 1.26 8.40 14.80
N THR A 123 2.25 7.57 14.56
CA THR A 123 2.77 6.61 15.53
C THR A 123 3.97 7.17 16.27
N TYR A 124 4.18 6.71 17.50
CA TYR A 124 5.28 7.18 18.35
C TYR A 124 5.79 6.08 19.27
N ASN A 125 6.97 6.30 19.86
CA ASN A 125 7.57 5.40 20.85
C ASN A 125 7.92 6.19 22.12
N ILE A 126 6.95 6.28 23.03
CA ILE A 126 7.17 6.85 24.38
C ILE A 126 6.97 5.74 25.39
N PRO A 127 8.05 5.18 25.95
CA PRO A 127 7.94 4.10 26.91
C PRO A 127 7.07 4.45 28.11
N GLY A 128 6.15 3.55 28.48
CA GLY A 128 5.27 3.72 29.65
C GLY A 128 4.05 4.60 29.43
N LEU A 129 3.85 5.15 28.22
CA LEU A 129 2.65 5.94 27.91
C LEU A 129 1.45 5.01 27.65
N ALA A 130 0.45 5.06 28.54
CA ALA A 130 -0.73 4.19 28.49
C ALA A 130 -1.88 4.74 27.64
N ALA A 131 -2.01 6.06 27.48
CA ALA A 131 -3.11 6.71 26.77
C ALA A 131 -2.67 7.23 25.38
N PRO A 132 -3.56 7.22 24.37
CA PRO A 132 -3.28 7.87 23.09
C PRO A 132 -3.04 9.37 23.27
N LEU A 133 -1.98 9.89 22.66
CA LEU A 133 -1.73 11.33 22.60
C LEU A 133 -2.78 12.03 21.74
N ARG A 134 -3.14 13.27 22.11
CA ARG A 134 -3.92 14.19 21.30
C ARG A 134 -3.00 15.19 20.64
N LEU A 135 -3.07 15.29 19.32
CA LEU A 135 -2.28 16.24 18.53
C LEU A 135 -3.17 17.06 17.60
N THR A 136 -2.96 18.39 17.62
CA THR A 136 -3.60 19.29 16.65
C THR A 136 -2.80 19.34 15.35
N PRO A 137 -3.41 19.79 14.23
CA PRO A 137 -2.68 20.01 12.97
C PRO A 137 -1.47 20.94 13.13
N ALA A 138 -1.62 22.00 13.92
CA ALA A 138 -0.55 22.98 14.16
C ALA A 138 0.66 22.32 14.86
N ILE A 139 0.42 21.62 15.96
CA ILE A 139 1.51 20.94 16.72
C ILE A 139 2.16 19.86 15.87
N LEU A 140 1.35 19.10 15.12
CA LEU A 140 1.89 18.07 14.23
C LEU A 140 2.81 18.68 13.17
N ALA A 141 2.40 19.77 12.51
CA ALA A 141 3.23 20.50 11.57
C ALA A 141 4.51 21.05 12.23
N ASP A 142 4.42 21.55 13.47
CA ASP A 142 5.56 22.08 14.22
C ASP A 142 6.57 21.01 14.62
N ILE A 143 6.11 19.81 14.98
CA ILE A 143 6.98 18.66 15.24
C ILE A 143 7.74 18.27 13.98
N PHE A 144 7.05 18.05 12.87
CA PHE A 144 7.69 17.64 11.62
C PHE A 144 8.52 18.75 10.94
N ALA A 145 8.30 20.00 11.35
CA ALA A 145 9.14 21.14 10.96
C ALA A 145 10.33 21.38 11.91
N GLY A 146 10.49 20.58 12.98
CA GLY A 146 11.55 20.73 13.97
C GLY A 146 11.40 21.95 14.89
N ARG A 147 10.22 22.56 14.98
CA ARG A 147 9.94 23.68 15.89
C ARG A 147 9.55 23.21 17.30
N VAL A 148 8.88 22.09 17.42
CA VAL A 148 8.61 21.40 18.69
C VAL A 148 9.52 20.17 18.75
N THR A 149 10.51 20.20 19.64
CA THR A 149 11.61 19.21 19.69
C THR A 149 11.59 18.32 20.93
N LYS A 150 10.70 18.59 21.90
CA LYS A 150 10.61 17.83 23.16
C LYS A 150 9.20 17.38 23.43
N TRP A 151 9.06 16.14 23.95
CA TRP A 151 7.76 15.57 24.25
C TRP A 151 7.02 16.33 25.37
N ASN A 152 7.73 16.89 26.37
CA ASN A 152 7.15 17.68 27.43
C ASN A 152 6.97 19.17 27.09
N ALA A 153 7.08 19.56 25.82
CA ALA A 153 6.81 20.93 25.41
C ALA A 153 5.38 21.34 25.82
N SER A 154 5.20 22.59 26.29
CA SER A 154 3.91 23.09 26.77
C SER A 154 2.80 22.97 25.72
N ALA A 155 3.13 23.09 24.44
CA ALA A 155 2.21 22.90 23.33
C ALA A 155 1.58 21.48 23.32
N ILE A 156 2.35 20.45 23.68
CA ILE A 156 1.85 19.06 23.71
C ILE A 156 1.16 18.77 25.05
N THR A 157 1.77 19.17 26.18
CA THR A 157 1.26 18.87 27.52
C THR A 157 -0.11 19.52 27.78
N SER A 158 -0.35 20.74 27.28
CA SER A 158 -1.64 21.42 27.42
C SER A 158 -2.82 20.69 26.75
N LEU A 159 -2.56 19.94 25.68
CA LEU A 159 -3.55 19.10 25.01
C LEU A 159 -3.77 17.74 25.68
N ASN A 160 -2.85 17.35 26.55
CA ASN A 160 -2.81 16.03 27.19
C ASN A 160 -2.77 16.15 28.71
N PRO A 161 -3.76 16.80 29.36
CA PRO A 161 -3.76 16.99 30.80
C PRO A 161 -3.76 15.64 31.52
N GLY A 162 -2.94 15.53 32.58
CA GLY A 162 -2.79 14.29 33.35
C GLY A 162 -1.84 13.25 32.76
N VAL A 163 -1.33 13.49 31.54
CA VAL A 163 -0.35 12.62 30.91
C VAL A 163 1.08 13.07 31.27
N GLN A 164 1.86 12.19 31.86
CA GLN A 164 3.27 12.43 32.18
C GLN A 164 4.12 12.21 30.92
N LEU A 165 4.54 13.29 30.29
CA LEU A 165 5.41 13.25 29.10
C LEU A 165 6.88 13.47 29.49
N PRO A 166 7.82 12.68 28.93
CA PRO A 166 9.26 12.80 29.27
C PRO A 166 9.87 14.08 28.67
N ALA A 167 10.93 14.57 29.28
CA ALA A 167 11.72 15.69 28.78
C ALA A 167 12.66 15.30 27.61
N SER A 168 12.51 14.10 27.06
CA SER A 168 13.32 13.61 25.94
C SER A 168 12.99 14.32 24.64
N ASP A 169 13.96 14.28 23.73
CA ASP A 169 13.82 14.83 22.39
C ASP A 169 12.85 14.02 21.55
N ILE A 170 12.19 14.69 20.61
CA ILE A 170 11.34 14.09 19.58
C ILE A 170 12.23 13.77 18.38
N LEU A 171 12.29 12.49 18.00
CA LEU A 171 13.03 12.01 16.83
C LEU A 171 12.05 11.74 15.69
N VAL A 172 11.99 12.63 14.72
CA VAL A 172 11.11 12.49 13.56
C VAL A 172 11.60 11.38 12.64
N VAL A 173 10.69 10.52 12.20
CA VAL A 173 10.95 9.49 11.17
C VAL A 173 10.00 9.72 9.99
N HIS A 174 10.56 9.84 8.80
CA HIS A 174 9.81 10.07 7.56
C HIS A 174 10.18 9.08 6.47
N ARG A 175 9.49 9.08 5.34
CA ARG A 175 9.76 8.21 4.20
C ARG A 175 10.93 8.71 3.36
N THR A 176 11.70 7.78 2.78
CA THR A 176 12.82 8.06 1.84
C THR A 176 12.49 7.71 0.40
N ASP A 177 11.43 6.97 0.16
CA ASP A 177 10.95 6.59 -1.16
C ASP A 177 9.81 7.49 -1.63
N GLY A 178 9.51 7.53 -2.92
CA GLY A 178 8.33 8.20 -3.46
C GLY A 178 7.06 7.54 -2.92
N SER A 179 6.44 8.17 -1.91
CA SER A 179 5.45 7.56 -1.03
C SER A 179 4.07 8.20 -1.15
N GLY A 180 3.05 7.38 -1.42
CA GLY A 180 1.66 7.81 -1.31
C GLY A 180 1.26 8.12 0.13
N THR A 181 1.78 7.36 1.11
CA THR A 181 1.58 7.65 2.55
C THR A 181 2.11 9.05 2.91
N THR A 182 3.29 9.43 2.39
CA THR A 182 3.82 10.80 2.50
C THR A 182 2.89 11.81 1.86
N PHE A 183 2.39 11.54 0.65
CA PHE A 183 1.44 12.42 -0.03
C PHE A 183 0.18 12.67 0.80
N ILE A 184 -0.42 11.63 1.37
CA ILE A 184 -1.61 11.75 2.23
C ILE A 184 -1.31 12.61 3.46
N PHE A 185 -0.23 12.29 4.16
CA PHE A 185 0.20 13.00 5.37
C PHE A 185 0.49 14.48 5.11
N THR A 186 1.31 14.75 4.09
CA THR A 186 1.70 16.13 3.74
C THR A 186 0.56 16.93 3.13
N SER A 187 -0.39 16.28 2.43
CA SER A 187 -1.63 16.92 1.97
C SER A 187 -2.49 17.40 3.14
N TYR A 188 -2.61 16.58 4.21
CA TYR A 188 -3.28 17.00 5.42
C TYR A 188 -2.58 18.19 6.08
N LEU A 189 -1.26 18.14 6.24
CA LEU A 189 -0.50 19.25 6.83
C LEU A 189 -0.63 20.53 5.99
N ALA A 190 -0.57 20.43 4.68
CA ALA A 190 -0.71 21.58 3.78
C ALA A 190 -2.14 22.16 3.77
N ALA A 191 -3.16 21.31 3.91
CA ALA A 191 -4.56 21.74 4.01
C ALA A 191 -4.87 22.47 5.32
N THR A 192 -4.13 22.17 6.39
CA THR A 192 -4.43 22.66 7.75
C THR A 192 -3.41 23.66 8.30
N ASN A 193 -2.24 23.81 7.66
CA ASN A 193 -1.17 24.70 8.13
C ASN A 193 -0.56 25.51 6.97
N PRO A 194 -0.82 26.83 6.90
CA PRO A 194 -0.31 27.69 5.84
C PRO A 194 1.23 27.73 5.74
N ALA A 195 1.93 27.68 6.87
CA ALA A 195 3.39 27.69 6.88
C ALA A 195 3.96 26.38 6.31
N TRP A 196 3.34 25.23 6.61
CA TRP A 196 3.68 23.97 5.98
C TRP A 196 3.42 23.99 4.46
N LYS A 197 2.26 24.54 4.05
CA LYS A 197 1.88 24.66 2.63
C LYS A 197 2.89 25.51 1.85
N ALA A 198 3.36 26.61 2.45
CA ALA A 198 4.33 27.51 1.81
C ALA A 198 5.78 26.98 1.85
N GLY A 199 6.10 26.09 2.78
CA GLY A 199 7.42 25.49 2.97
C GLY A 199 7.50 24.11 2.30
N PRO A 200 7.48 22.99 3.06
CA PRO A 200 7.61 21.64 2.49
C PRO A 200 6.51 21.27 1.48
N GLY A 201 5.29 21.78 1.68
CA GLY A 201 4.15 21.55 0.80
C GLY A 201 3.58 20.14 0.92
N ALA A 202 2.94 19.67 -0.18
CA ALA A 202 2.36 18.33 -0.30
C ALA A 202 2.95 17.59 -1.50
N GLY A 203 3.34 16.35 -1.31
CA GLY A 203 3.95 15.54 -2.37
C GLY A 203 4.24 14.10 -1.94
N LYS A 204 4.54 13.25 -2.92
CA LYS A 204 5.07 11.90 -2.67
C LYS A 204 6.48 11.94 -2.07
N GLU A 205 7.18 13.01 -2.33
CA GLU A 205 8.48 13.39 -1.79
C GLU A 205 8.44 14.88 -1.46
N VAL A 206 8.95 15.27 -0.32
CA VAL A 206 9.08 16.66 0.12
C VAL A 206 10.46 16.89 0.73
N ALA A 207 10.91 18.15 0.78
CA ALA A 207 12.12 18.51 1.50
C ALA A 207 11.84 18.52 3.00
N TRP A 208 12.10 17.39 3.67
CA TRP A 208 11.89 17.27 5.12
C TRP A 208 12.85 18.17 5.88
N PRO A 209 12.36 19.06 6.75
CA PRO A 209 13.23 19.95 7.52
C PRO A 209 14.11 19.22 8.55
N VAL A 210 13.59 18.11 9.11
CA VAL A 210 14.25 17.30 10.14
C VAL A 210 13.85 15.84 10.01
N GLY A 211 14.61 14.96 10.61
CA GLY A 211 14.25 13.56 10.80
C GLY A 211 15.17 12.56 10.12
N LEU A 212 14.88 11.29 10.36
CA LEU A 212 15.55 10.14 9.77
C LEU A 212 14.64 9.50 8.74
N GLY A 213 15.24 8.96 7.69
CA GLY A 213 14.48 8.32 6.62
C GLY A 213 14.26 6.83 6.83
N GLY A 214 13.03 6.34 6.59
CA GLY A 214 12.65 4.93 6.53
C GLY A 214 12.08 4.57 5.16
N LYS A 215 12.49 3.43 4.60
CA LYS A 215 11.95 2.95 3.33
C LYS A 215 10.66 2.16 3.57
N GLY A 216 9.59 2.53 2.91
CA GLY A 216 8.28 1.90 3.05
C GLY A 216 7.60 2.19 4.40
N ASN A 217 6.35 1.76 4.56
CA ASN A 217 5.67 1.80 5.87
C ASN A 217 6.39 0.91 6.90
N GLU A 218 6.89 -0.23 6.47
CA GLU A 218 7.68 -1.17 7.28
C GLU A 218 8.97 -0.55 7.84
N GLY A 219 9.70 0.22 7.03
CA GLY A 219 10.94 0.87 7.48
C GLY A 219 10.68 1.97 8.51
N VAL A 220 9.63 2.79 8.31
CA VAL A 220 9.23 3.80 9.30
C VAL A 220 8.74 3.11 10.58
N ALA A 221 7.87 2.10 10.49
CA ALA A 221 7.38 1.35 11.65
C ALA A 221 8.52 0.72 12.44
N GLY A 222 9.48 0.10 11.75
CA GLY A 222 10.66 -0.50 12.38
C GLY A 222 11.53 0.50 13.13
N GLN A 223 11.80 1.67 12.52
CA GLN A 223 12.60 2.72 13.17
C GLN A 223 11.88 3.32 14.39
N VAL A 224 10.58 3.64 14.27
CA VAL A 224 9.81 4.14 15.41
C VAL A 224 9.80 3.12 16.56
N LYS A 225 9.58 1.84 16.24
CA LYS A 225 9.55 0.76 17.24
C LYS A 225 10.87 0.63 18.02
N GLN A 226 12.00 0.79 17.34
CA GLN A 226 13.32 0.58 17.93
C GLN A 226 13.89 1.82 18.60
N THR A 227 13.33 3.02 18.36
CA THR A 227 13.90 4.29 18.80
C THR A 227 13.00 4.97 19.84
N PRO A 228 13.34 4.91 21.15
CA PRO A 228 12.62 5.68 22.16
C PRO A 228 12.63 7.18 21.85
N GLY A 229 11.47 7.82 21.98
CA GLY A 229 11.27 9.24 21.63
C GLY A 229 10.95 9.48 20.14
N ALA A 230 10.93 8.45 19.31
CA ALA A 230 10.58 8.60 17.90
C ALA A 230 9.08 8.88 17.67
N ILE A 231 8.80 9.63 16.60
CA ILE A 231 7.49 9.86 16.00
C ILE A 231 7.58 9.67 14.50
N GLY A 232 6.57 9.05 13.89
CA GLY A 232 6.51 8.87 12.45
C GLY A 232 5.07 8.76 11.96
N TYR A 233 4.89 8.55 10.67
CA TYR A 233 3.58 8.33 10.06
C TYR A 233 3.62 7.07 9.21
N ILE A 234 2.62 6.21 9.38
CA ILE A 234 2.48 4.92 8.68
C ILE A 234 1.00 4.63 8.44
N GLU A 235 0.71 3.64 7.62
CA GLU A 235 -0.64 3.11 7.48
C GLU A 235 -1.04 2.31 8.74
N LEU A 236 -2.34 2.33 9.09
CA LEU A 236 -2.92 1.78 10.34
C LEU A 236 -2.60 0.29 10.55
N ALA A 237 -2.71 -0.54 9.50
CA ALA A 237 -2.42 -1.97 9.61
C ALA A 237 -0.97 -2.23 10.08
N TYR A 238 0.00 -1.41 9.63
CA TYR A 238 1.39 -1.53 10.09
C TYR A 238 1.54 -1.15 11.57
N ALA A 239 0.80 -0.14 12.04
CA ALA A 239 0.82 0.22 13.46
C ALA A 239 0.29 -0.92 14.33
N ASN A 240 -0.85 -1.50 13.94
CA ASN A 240 -1.49 -2.58 14.67
C ASN A 240 -0.65 -3.88 14.64
N GLN A 241 -0.12 -4.28 13.48
CA GLN A 241 0.76 -5.44 13.35
C GLN A 241 2.04 -5.33 14.19
N ASN A 242 2.59 -4.12 14.31
CA ASN A 242 3.77 -3.85 15.12
C ASN A 242 3.47 -3.51 16.58
N LYS A 243 2.18 -3.41 16.95
CA LYS A 243 1.72 -3.00 18.29
C LYS A 243 2.26 -1.63 18.68
N LEU A 244 2.34 -0.72 17.72
CA LEU A 244 2.76 0.66 17.93
C LEU A 244 1.57 1.51 18.37
N PRO A 245 1.70 2.36 19.38
CA PRO A 245 0.69 3.35 19.73
C PRO A 245 0.60 4.43 18.64
N TYR A 246 -0.57 5.07 18.54
CA TYR A 246 -0.80 6.18 17.62
C TYR A 246 -1.70 7.25 18.26
N ALA A 247 -1.57 8.48 17.78
CA ALA A 247 -2.26 9.64 18.31
C ALA A 247 -3.69 9.76 17.79
N ALA A 248 -4.55 10.36 18.62
CA ALA A 248 -5.81 10.96 18.18
C ALA A 248 -5.52 12.32 17.55
N ILE A 249 -5.99 12.53 16.33
CA ILE A 249 -5.72 13.75 15.57
C ILE A 249 -6.97 14.63 15.53
N GLN A 250 -6.79 15.93 15.74
CA GLN A 250 -7.88 16.90 15.65
C GLN A 250 -8.32 17.06 14.19
N ASN A 251 -9.61 16.85 13.93
CA ASN A 251 -10.20 16.98 12.60
C ASN A 251 -10.76 18.39 12.34
N ALA A 252 -11.33 18.60 11.15
CA ALA A 252 -11.91 19.88 10.72
C ALA A 252 -13.06 20.37 11.62
N SER A 253 -13.72 19.48 12.36
CA SER A 253 -14.79 19.84 13.33
C SER A 253 -14.25 20.14 14.73
N GLY A 254 -12.93 20.13 14.95
CA GLY A 254 -12.28 20.33 16.25
C GLY A 254 -12.28 19.09 17.15
N ALA A 255 -12.83 17.95 16.72
CA ALA A 255 -12.84 16.71 17.48
C ALA A 255 -11.50 15.98 17.37
N PHE A 256 -11.02 15.39 18.48
CA PHE A 256 -9.89 14.46 18.45
C PHE A 256 -10.39 13.05 18.10
N VAL A 257 -10.01 12.57 16.94
CA VAL A 257 -10.48 11.29 16.39
C VAL A 257 -9.34 10.28 16.39
N VAL A 258 -9.61 9.10 16.95
CA VAL A 258 -8.71 7.94 16.87
C VAL A 258 -8.97 7.24 15.54
N PRO A 259 -7.92 6.84 14.80
CA PRO A 259 -8.07 6.10 13.55
C PRO A 259 -8.74 4.74 13.79
N SER A 260 -9.73 4.44 12.98
CA SER A 260 -10.47 3.17 12.98
C SER A 260 -11.18 3.01 11.64
N ILE A 261 -11.66 1.81 11.35
CA ILE A 261 -12.49 1.55 10.17
C ILE A 261 -13.70 2.48 10.14
N ALA A 262 -14.36 2.67 11.28
CA ALA A 262 -15.53 3.55 11.38
C ALA A 262 -15.18 5.01 11.06
N SER A 263 -14.07 5.54 11.58
CA SER A 263 -13.68 6.93 11.36
C SER A 263 -13.14 7.17 9.93
N VAL A 264 -12.53 6.16 9.30
CA VAL A 264 -12.17 6.19 7.87
C VAL A 264 -13.43 6.13 6.99
N THR A 265 -14.41 5.29 7.35
CA THR A 265 -15.70 5.22 6.64
C THR A 265 -16.48 6.55 6.76
N ALA A 266 -16.43 7.21 7.91
CA ALA A 266 -17.01 8.54 8.07
C ALA A 266 -16.34 9.59 7.16
N ALA A 267 -15.01 9.54 7.02
CA ALA A 267 -14.29 10.39 6.08
C ALA A 267 -14.70 10.10 4.62
N ALA A 268 -14.86 8.83 4.26
CA ALA A 268 -15.35 8.42 2.94
C ALA A 268 -16.74 8.95 2.61
N ALA A 269 -17.65 8.88 3.59
CA ALA A 269 -19.03 9.33 3.42
C ALA A 269 -19.11 10.83 3.09
N SER A 270 -18.22 11.64 3.67
CA SER A 270 -18.20 13.09 3.44
C SER A 270 -17.83 13.53 2.03
N ILE A 271 -17.18 12.65 1.25
CA ILE A 271 -16.77 12.91 -0.14
C ILE A 271 -17.55 12.09 -1.17
N ALA A 272 -18.52 11.29 -0.73
CA ALA A 272 -19.23 10.33 -1.60
C ALA A 272 -19.87 10.99 -2.83
N ASP A 273 -20.41 12.19 -2.68
CA ASP A 273 -21.05 12.94 -3.77
C ASP A 273 -20.05 13.55 -4.76
N THR A 274 -18.79 13.73 -4.33
CA THR A 274 -17.71 14.26 -5.19
C THR A 274 -17.02 13.18 -6.00
N LEU A 275 -17.20 11.90 -5.62
CA LEU A 275 -16.64 10.75 -6.33
C LEU A 275 -17.36 10.52 -7.65
N SER A 276 -16.80 11.01 -8.74
CA SER A 276 -17.35 10.87 -10.08
C SER A 276 -16.37 10.23 -11.07
N ALA A 277 -16.91 9.57 -12.08
CA ALA A 277 -16.10 9.01 -13.16
C ALA A 277 -15.38 10.09 -13.98
N SER A 278 -15.91 11.33 -14.04
CA SER A 278 -15.30 12.46 -14.76
C SER A 278 -14.00 12.94 -14.10
N SER A 279 -13.84 12.73 -12.78
CA SER A 279 -12.58 13.04 -12.06
C SER A 279 -11.55 11.91 -12.15
N ASP A 280 -11.87 10.82 -12.85
CA ASP A 280 -11.07 9.59 -12.84
C ASP A 280 -10.80 9.08 -11.40
N TYR A 281 -11.71 9.39 -10.45
CA TYR A 281 -11.57 9.08 -9.02
C TYR A 281 -10.28 9.62 -8.36
N ARG A 282 -9.64 10.62 -8.94
CA ARG A 282 -8.43 11.29 -8.42
C ARG A 282 -8.81 12.37 -7.40
N ILE A 283 -9.36 11.95 -6.28
CA ILE A 283 -9.90 12.84 -5.24
C ILE A 283 -9.14 12.63 -3.94
N SER A 284 -8.79 13.74 -3.26
CA SER A 284 -8.23 13.71 -1.91
C SER A 284 -9.33 13.61 -0.86
N VAL A 285 -9.09 12.79 0.15
CA VAL A 285 -9.94 12.65 1.36
C VAL A 285 -9.33 13.38 2.56
N ALA A 286 -8.14 13.97 2.39
CA ALA A 286 -7.43 14.63 3.47
C ALA A 286 -8.28 15.77 4.09
N ASN A 287 -8.36 15.78 5.42
CA ASN A 287 -9.14 16.73 6.22
C ASN A 287 -10.64 16.76 5.87
N ALA A 288 -11.19 15.58 5.56
CA ALA A 288 -12.62 15.41 5.27
C ALA A 288 -13.51 15.97 6.39
N ALA A 289 -14.66 16.53 6.00
CA ALA A 289 -15.63 17.07 6.95
C ALA A 289 -16.30 15.94 7.76
N GLY A 290 -16.81 16.31 8.96
CA GLY A 290 -17.54 15.40 9.84
C GLY A 290 -16.85 15.21 11.19
N LYS A 291 -17.66 15.22 12.27
CA LYS A 291 -17.13 15.14 13.64
C LYS A 291 -16.40 13.82 13.94
N ASP A 292 -16.80 12.74 13.28
CA ASP A 292 -16.26 11.40 13.49
C ASP A 292 -15.25 11.00 12.40
N ALA A 293 -15.02 11.87 11.40
CA ALA A 293 -14.11 11.61 10.29
C ALA A 293 -12.64 11.69 10.74
N TYR A 294 -11.85 10.63 10.48
CA TYR A 294 -10.41 10.67 10.71
C TYR A 294 -9.74 11.54 9.62
N PRO A 295 -8.97 12.55 10.00
CA PRO A 295 -8.57 13.60 9.03
C PRO A 295 -7.46 13.19 8.09
N ILE A 296 -6.70 12.12 8.38
CA ILE A 296 -5.60 11.65 7.55
C ILE A 296 -5.99 10.32 6.88
N SER A 297 -7.16 10.32 6.24
CA SER A 297 -7.71 9.19 5.49
C SER A 297 -7.45 9.32 4.01
N SER A 298 -7.34 8.20 3.30
CA SER A 298 -7.24 8.18 1.83
C SER A 298 -7.77 6.88 1.24
N MET A 299 -8.08 6.94 -0.04
CA MET A 299 -8.13 5.76 -0.90
C MET A 299 -6.72 5.34 -1.30
N THR A 300 -6.59 4.10 -1.78
CA THR A 300 -5.47 3.64 -2.59
C THR A 300 -5.98 3.13 -3.91
N TRP A 301 -5.18 3.24 -4.97
CA TRP A 301 -5.59 2.94 -6.33
C TRP A 301 -4.71 1.88 -6.98
N LEU A 302 -5.32 0.99 -7.74
CA LEU A 302 -4.63 0.33 -8.84
C LEU A 302 -4.68 1.22 -10.07
N LEU A 303 -3.54 1.34 -10.73
CA LEU A 303 -3.30 2.13 -11.93
C LEU A 303 -3.19 1.16 -13.09
N VAL A 304 -4.06 1.29 -14.09
CA VAL A 304 -4.23 0.30 -15.14
C VAL A 304 -4.27 1.00 -16.49
N TYR A 305 -3.51 0.53 -17.47
CA TYR A 305 -3.65 1.01 -18.83
C TYR A 305 -5.06 0.74 -19.38
N LYS A 306 -5.66 1.76 -19.99
CA LYS A 306 -6.97 1.62 -20.64
C LYS A 306 -6.92 0.57 -21.76
N ASN A 307 -5.82 0.54 -22.52
CA ASN A 307 -5.62 -0.41 -23.60
C ASN A 307 -4.57 -1.43 -23.18
N GLN A 308 -4.99 -2.66 -22.94
CA GLN A 308 -4.09 -3.73 -22.56
C GLN A 308 -3.35 -4.28 -23.80
N ARG A 309 -2.03 -4.44 -23.67
CA ARG A 309 -1.19 -4.95 -24.76
C ARG A 309 -1.32 -6.46 -24.93
N ASP A 310 -1.42 -7.16 -23.80
CA ASP A 310 -1.62 -8.60 -23.75
C ASP A 310 -3.07 -8.88 -23.34
N PRO A 311 -3.88 -9.49 -24.22
CA PRO A 311 -5.29 -9.73 -23.97
C PRO A 311 -5.53 -10.75 -22.84
N VAL A 312 -4.63 -11.71 -22.64
CA VAL A 312 -4.74 -12.72 -21.58
C VAL A 312 -4.51 -12.07 -20.23
N LYS A 313 -3.37 -11.39 -20.06
CA LYS A 313 -3.07 -10.64 -18.83
C LYS A 313 -4.08 -9.52 -18.55
N GLY A 314 -4.53 -8.84 -19.60
CA GLY A 314 -5.58 -7.82 -19.48
C GLY A 314 -6.88 -8.39 -18.93
N LYS A 315 -7.29 -9.58 -19.42
CA LYS A 315 -8.46 -10.29 -18.89
C LYS A 315 -8.25 -10.71 -17.44
N GLU A 316 -7.12 -11.30 -17.10
CA GLU A 316 -6.78 -11.70 -15.72
C GLU A 316 -6.82 -10.50 -14.76
N LEU A 317 -6.30 -9.34 -15.18
CA LEU A 317 -6.32 -8.11 -14.39
C LEU A 317 -7.74 -7.57 -14.18
N VAL A 318 -8.57 -7.59 -15.22
CA VAL A 318 -9.99 -7.20 -15.12
C VAL A 318 -10.75 -8.16 -14.20
N ASP A 319 -10.52 -9.46 -14.31
CA ASP A 319 -11.16 -10.48 -13.46
C ASP A 319 -10.72 -10.34 -12.00
N PHE A 320 -9.43 -10.06 -11.74
CA PHE A 320 -8.93 -9.78 -10.39
C PHE A 320 -9.58 -8.51 -9.80
N LEU A 321 -9.64 -7.41 -10.54
CA LEU A 321 -10.30 -6.18 -10.10
C LEU A 321 -11.78 -6.41 -9.80
N ARG A 322 -12.49 -7.15 -10.67
CA ARG A 322 -13.88 -7.53 -10.43
C ARG A 322 -14.01 -8.32 -9.14
N TRP A 323 -13.22 -9.38 -8.97
CA TRP A 323 -13.21 -10.20 -7.76
C TRP A 323 -12.94 -9.38 -6.50
N SER A 324 -12.01 -8.42 -6.57
CA SER A 324 -11.69 -7.57 -5.42
C SER A 324 -12.89 -6.73 -4.97
N TYR A 325 -13.74 -6.28 -5.90
CA TYR A 325 -14.95 -5.51 -5.61
C TYR A 325 -16.16 -6.37 -5.22
N GLU A 326 -16.25 -7.60 -5.71
CA GLU A 326 -17.39 -8.50 -5.47
C GLU A 326 -17.20 -9.39 -4.24
N THR A 327 -15.97 -9.78 -3.93
CA THR A 327 -15.63 -10.77 -2.89
C THR A 327 -14.49 -10.31 -1.99
N GLY A 328 -13.37 -9.86 -2.58
CA GLY A 328 -12.15 -9.53 -1.86
C GLY A 328 -12.34 -8.45 -0.79
N TYR A 329 -13.27 -7.50 -1.00
CA TYR A 329 -13.56 -6.41 -0.07
C TYR A 329 -13.99 -6.90 1.34
N GLU A 330 -14.53 -8.11 1.46
CA GLU A 330 -14.99 -8.67 2.74
C GLU A 330 -13.83 -8.86 3.72
N THR A 331 -12.62 -9.08 3.22
CA THR A 331 -11.43 -9.26 4.06
C THR A 331 -10.82 -7.93 4.54
N ALA A 332 -11.25 -6.79 3.98
CA ALA A 332 -10.65 -5.48 4.25
C ALA A 332 -10.67 -5.13 5.74
N ALA A 333 -11.82 -5.29 6.38
CA ALA A 333 -11.99 -4.93 7.79
C ALA A 333 -11.10 -5.76 8.74
N SER A 334 -10.85 -7.03 8.40
CA SER A 334 -9.97 -7.89 9.22
C SER A 334 -8.50 -7.50 9.17
N LEU A 335 -8.14 -6.62 8.24
CA LEU A 335 -6.79 -6.10 8.03
C LEU A 335 -6.70 -4.58 8.25
N ASP A 336 -7.65 -4.00 9.01
CA ASP A 336 -7.71 -2.59 9.36
C ASP A 336 -7.98 -1.61 8.20
N TYR A 337 -8.49 -2.10 7.05
CA TYR A 337 -8.92 -1.26 5.94
C TYR A 337 -10.44 -1.10 5.91
N ALA A 338 -10.90 0.09 5.58
CA ALA A 338 -12.32 0.32 5.30
C ALA A 338 -12.63 -0.09 3.85
N PRO A 339 -13.64 -0.97 3.65
CA PRO A 339 -14.09 -1.29 2.30
C PRO A 339 -14.69 -0.06 1.62
N LEU A 340 -14.57 0.01 0.31
CA LEU A 340 -15.26 1.04 -0.47
C LEU A 340 -16.79 0.89 -0.32
N PRO A 341 -17.55 2.01 -0.29
CA PRO A 341 -19.01 1.95 -0.28
C PRO A 341 -19.55 1.12 -1.45
N GLU A 342 -20.63 0.36 -1.22
CA GLU A 342 -21.20 -0.54 -2.22
C GLU A 342 -21.52 0.17 -3.55
N LYS A 343 -22.17 1.34 -3.49
CA LYS A 343 -22.48 2.12 -4.69
C LYS A 343 -21.23 2.48 -5.51
N LEU A 344 -20.10 2.73 -4.83
CA LEU A 344 -18.84 3.01 -5.50
C LEU A 344 -18.29 1.74 -6.14
N ARG A 345 -18.29 0.61 -5.43
CA ARG A 345 -17.84 -0.67 -5.99
C ARG A 345 -18.62 -1.06 -7.25
N GLN A 346 -19.95 -0.90 -7.24
CA GLN A 346 -20.78 -1.16 -8.43
C GLN A 346 -20.41 -0.27 -9.61
N ARG A 347 -20.15 1.03 -9.38
CA ARG A 347 -19.66 1.94 -10.43
C ARG A 347 -18.29 1.53 -10.97
N LEU A 348 -17.40 1.05 -10.09
CA LEU A 348 -16.08 0.58 -10.49
C LEU A 348 -16.15 -0.73 -11.28
N ILE A 349 -17.04 -1.65 -10.92
CA ILE A 349 -17.33 -2.87 -11.71
C ILE A 349 -17.79 -2.49 -13.12
N ALA A 350 -18.74 -1.55 -13.24
CA ALA A 350 -19.18 -1.06 -14.56
C ALA A 350 -18.03 -0.40 -15.34
N ARG A 351 -17.13 0.35 -14.64
CA ARG A 351 -15.97 1.01 -15.22
C ARG A 351 -14.94 0.04 -15.82
N LEU A 352 -14.87 -1.22 -15.35
CA LEU A 352 -13.99 -2.24 -15.93
C LEU A 352 -14.22 -2.42 -17.43
N GLY A 353 -15.45 -2.17 -17.91
CA GLY A 353 -15.76 -2.16 -19.34
C GLY A 353 -15.05 -1.09 -20.17
N MET A 354 -14.37 -0.13 -19.54
CA MET A 354 -13.54 0.85 -20.23
C MET A 354 -12.16 0.31 -20.61
N ILE A 355 -11.75 -0.82 -20.01
CA ILE A 355 -10.47 -1.48 -20.31
C ILE A 355 -10.65 -2.26 -21.61
N SER A 356 -9.91 -1.87 -22.63
CA SER A 356 -9.88 -2.56 -23.91
C SER A 356 -8.82 -3.67 -23.84
N LEU A 357 -9.27 -4.89 -24.09
CA LEU A 357 -8.37 -6.03 -24.28
C LEU A 357 -7.93 -6.01 -25.74
N GLY A 358 -6.64 -5.88 -26.02
CA GLY A 358 -6.13 -5.89 -27.39
C GLY A 358 -6.68 -7.09 -28.19
N SER A 359 -6.80 -6.94 -29.50
CA SER A 359 -7.08 -8.09 -30.39
C SER A 359 -5.91 -9.07 -30.30
N ALA A 360 -6.24 -10.34 -30.04
CA ALA A 360 -5.28 -11.43 -30.10
C ALA A 360 -4.67 -11.56 -31.50
#